data_a69a344d4a6ee849707e436c0e9b5000
#
_entry.id   a69a344d4a6ee849707e436c0e9b5000
#
_cell.length_a   1.000
_cell.length_b   1.000
_cell.length_c   1.000
_cell.angle_alpha   90.00
_cell.angle_beta   90.00
_cell.angle_gamma   90.00
#
_symmetry.space_group_name_H-M   'P 1'
#
loop_
_entity.id
_entity.type
_entity.pdbx_description
1 polymer ?
#
loop_
_entity_poly.entity_id
_entity_poly.type
_entity_poly.pdbx_seq_one_letter_code
_entity_poly.pdbx_strand_id
1 'polypeptide(L)'
;MRATPGTSIHSLLSVGAVMAPAIATYTPRDPSQTVLYTVIAEHLETFLASLADDPEATGLPAYVQQEFYDYLRCGILAHGFLRLGCDTCKHELLLPFSCKRRGFCPSCAGRRMAQMAAHLVEQVLPWVPTRQWVVSVPIPLRYWMAASQDLTAQVHTIIRRTIAQYYVHQAVTRGAERYQVHPGSVSFLQRFGSSINLKVFVSDYTSSSE
;
A
#
# COMPACT_ATOMS: atom_id res chain seq x y z
N MET A 1 18.32 -75.26 -8.16
CA MET A 1 19.34 -74.84 -9.11
C MET A 1 19.26 -73.34 -9.29
N ARG A 2 20.36 -72.66 -8.97
CA ARG A 2 20.83 -71.29 -9.25
C ARG A 2 19.81 -70.13 -9.15
N ALA A 3 19.99 -69.42 -8.05
CA ALA A 3 19.61 -68.00 -7.88
C ALA A 3 20.57 -67.08 -8.65
N THR A 4 20.05 -66.02 -9.29
CA THR A 4 20.82 -64.90 -9.80
C THR A 4 20.55 -63.65 -8.96
N PRO A 5 21.55 -62.81 -8.64
CA PRO A 5 21.39 -61.71 -7.72
C PRO A 5 20.80 -60.48 -8.41
N GLY A 6 19.83 -59.83 -7.75
CA GLY A 6 19.24 -58.56 -8.15
C GLY A 6 20.20 -57.41 -7.93
N THR A 7 20.26 -56.55 -8.93
CA THR A 7 21.04 -55.30 -8.96
C THR A 7 20.32 -54.25 -8.12
N SER A 8 20.98 -53.81 -7.04
CA SER A 8 20.51 -52.68 -6.19
C SER A 8 20.87 -51.37 -6.90
N ILE A 9 19.87 -50.61 -7.29
CA ILE A 9 20.03 -49.23 -7.81
C ILE A 9 19.95 -48.27 -6.63
N HIS A 10 21.10 -47.95 -6.06
CA HIS A 10 21.19 -46.77 -5.17
C HIS A 10 21.13 -45.51 -6.02
N SER A 11 19.92 -44.95 -6.14
CA SER A 11 19.71 -43.58 -6.64
C SER A 11 20.18 -42.59 -5.57
N LEU A 12 21.34 -42.00 -5.76
CA LEU A 12 21.82 -40.86 -5.02
C LEU A 12 21.00 -39.64 -5.42
N LEU A 13 19.92 -39.38 -4.68
CA LEU A 13 19.28 -38.07 -4.69
C LEU A 13 20.23 -37.10 -4.00
N SER A 14 21.02 -36.38 -4.77
CA SER A 14 21.73 -35.18 -4.30
C SER A 14 20.67 -34.14 -3.93
N VAL A 15 20.40 -34.00 -2.64
CA VAL A 15 19.63 -32.88 -2.11
C VAL A 15 20.48 -31.64 -2.34
N GLY A 16 20.16 -30.89 -3.41
CA GLY A 16 20.74 -29.58 -3.63
C GLY A 16 20.48 -28.72 -2.40
N ALA A 17 21.55 -28.27 -1.76
CA ALA A 17 21.46 -27.32 -0.68
C ALA A 17 20.71 -26.08 -1.17
N VAL A 18 19.47 -25.92 -0.75
CA VAL A 18 18.72 -24.67 -0.93
C VAL A 18 19.48 -23.64 -0.10
N MET A 19 20.29 -22.81 -0.77
CA MET A 19 20.89 -21.65 -0.13
C MET A 19 19.76 -20.81 0.46
N ALA A 20 19.71 -20.69 1.78
CA ALA A 20 18.83 -19.74 2.43
C ALA A 20 19.09 -18.35 1.82
N PRO A 21 18.06 -17.60 1.44
CA PRO A 21 18.25 -16.26 0.89
C PRO A 21 19.07 -15.46 1.92
N ALA A 22 20.16 -14.86 1.47
CA ALA A 22 20.97 -13.98 2.32
C ALA A 22 20.02 -12.96 2.96
N ILE A 23 19.95 -12.93 4.29
CA ILE A 23 19.15 -11.96 5.02
C ILE A 23 19.71 -10.60 4.63
N ALA A 24 18.95 -9.86 3.83
CA ALA A 24 19.33 -8.52 3.41
C ALA A 24 19.52 -7.67 4.66
N THR A 25 20.77 -7.26 4.92
CA THR A 25 21.06 -6.39 6.04
C THR A 25 20.35 -5.06 5.83
N TYR A 26 19.45 -4.70 6.74
CA TYR A 26 18.75 -3.42 6.69
C TYR A 26 19.76 -2.28 6.82
N THR A 27 19.87 -1.45 5.80
CA THR A 27 20.62 -0.20 5.84
C THR A 27 19.64 0.93 6.10
N PRO A 28 19.82 1.70 7.19
CA PRO A 28 18.98 2.87 7.46
C PRO A 28 19.03 3.83 6.27
N ARG A 29 17.87 4.29 5.83
CA ARG A 29 17.78 5.30 4.79
C ARG A 29 18.29 6.63 5.34
N ASP A 30 19.13 7.32 4.57
CA ASP A 30 19.45 8.73 4.80
C ASP A 30 18.48 9.60 3.96
N PRO A 31 17.47 10.24 4.57
CA PRO A 31 16.52 11.07 3.85
C PRO A 31 17.16 12.26 3.18
N SER A 32 18.21 12.85 3.78
CA SER A 32 18.88 14.05 3.31
C SER A 32 19.59 13.88 1.98
N GLN A 33 19.91 12.63 1.59
CA GLN A 33 20.56 12.30 0.33
C GLN A 33 19.57 12.05 -0.82
N THR A 34 18.29 12.27 -0.59
CA THR A 34 17.28 12.00 -1.65
C THR A 34 16.95 13.27 -2.44
N VAL A 35 16.78 13.11 -3.76
CA VAL A 35 16.39 14.22 -4.65
C VAL A 35 15.14 14.94 -4.14
N LEU A 36 14.14 14.20 -3.66
CA LEU A 36 12.92 14.80 -3.11
C LEU A 36 13.21 15.69 -1.89
N TYR A 37 14.12 15.26 -1.02
CA TYR A 37 14.51 16.06 0.13
C TYR A 37 15.18 17.36 -0.31
N THR A 38 16.15 17.28 -1.21
CA THR A 38 16.87 18.44 -1.73
C THR A 38 15.92 19.46 -2.37
N VAL A 39 15.04 18.99 -3.26
CA VAL A 39 14.07 19.87 -3.93
C VAL A 39 13.16 20.58 -2.91
N ILE A 40 12.64 19.86 -1.92
CA ILE A 40 11.77 20.49 -0.92
C ILE A 40 12.55 21.43 -0.01
N ALA A 41 13.74 21.03 0.44
CA ALA A 41 14.56 21.87 1.32
C ALA A 41 14.98 23.19 0.66
N GLU A 42 15.27 23.16 -0.64
CA GLU A 42 15.73 24.35 -1.37
C GLU A 42 14.59 25.26 -1.84
N HIS A 43 13.42 24.70 -2.16
CA HIS A 43 12.36 25.46 -2.85
C HIS A 43 11.09 25.70 -2.02
N LEU A 44 10.93 25.07 -0.85
CA LEU A 44 9.69 25.14 -0.08
C LEU A 44 9.32 26.59 0.28
N GLU A 45 10.25 27.36 0.83
CA GLU A 45 9.97 28.72 1.28
C GLU A 45 9.63 29.65 0.11
N THR A 46 10.36 29.53 -1.02
CA THR A 46 10.07 30.27 -2.25
C THR A 46 8.70 29.90 -2.81
N PHE A 47 8.35 28.63 -2.78
CA PHE A 47 7.02 28.16 -3.22
C PHE A 47 5.91 28.70 -2.32
N LEU A 48 6.07 28.67 -1.00
CA LEU A 48 5.07 29.21 -0.07
C LEU A 48 4.90 30.72 -0.22
N ALA A 49 6.00 31.46 -0.42
CA ALA A 49 5.96 32.89 -0.68
C ALA A 49 5.23 33.20 -1.99
N SER A 50 5.50 32.46 -3.07
CA SER A 50 4.83 32.68 -4.35
C SER A 50 3.30 32.48 -4.29
N LEU A 51 2.83 31.59 -3.41
CA LEU A 51 1.39 31.38 -3.19
C LEU A 51 0.78 32.49 -2.31
N ALA A 52 1.55 33.10 -1.45
CA ALA A 52 1.08 34.22 -0.64
C ALA A 52 0.97 35.52 -1.44
N ASP A 53 1.80 35.67 -2.49
CA ASP A 53 1.82 36.85 -3.37
C ASP A 53 0.74 36.79 -4.48
N ASP A 54 0.11 35.63 -4.70
CA ASP A 54 -0.94 35.46 -5.70
C ASP A 54 -2.31 35.85 -5.12
N PRO A 55 -2.92 36.95 -5.58
CA PRO A 55 -4.20 37.44 -5.08
C PRO A 55 -5.38 36.49 -5.35
N GLU A 56 -5.25 35.60 -6.32
CA GLU A 56 -6.28 34.58 -6.64
C GLU A 56 -6.05 33.26 -5.89
N ALA A 57 -4.85 33.04 -5.32
CA ALA A 57 -4.55 31.84 -4.56
C ALA A 57 -5.04 32.00 -3.11
N THR A 58 -5.82 31.03 -2.65
CA THR A 58 -6.23 30.94 -1.23
C THR A 58 -5.09 30.52 -0.30
N GLY A 59 -3.86 30.39 -0.82
CA GLY A 59 -2.71 29.84 -0.11
C GLY A 59 -2.85 28.32 0.18
N LEU A 60 -1.81 27.72 0.71
CA LEU A 60 -1.88 26.32 1.16
C LEU A 60 -2.49 26.26 2.57
N PRO A 61 -3.43 25.33 2.82
CA PRO A 61 -3.89 25.04 4.17
C PRO A 61 -2.72 24.71 5.12
N ALA A 62 -2.79 25.18 6.36
CA ALA A 62 -1.70 25.01 7.32
C ALA A 62 -1.28 23.55 7.54
N TYR A 63 -2.22 22.61 7.48
CA TYR A 63 -1.91 21.18 7.61
C TYR A 63 -1.09 20.64 6.43
N VAL A 64 -1.24 21.21 5.22
CA VAL A 64 -0.42 20.85 4.06
C VAL A 64 0.98 21.42 4.20
N GLN A 65 1.11 22.68 4.62
CA GLN A 65 2.41 23.28 4.91
C GLN A 65 3.17 22.46 5.97
N GLN A 66 2.47 22.07 7.04
CA GLN A 66 3.03 21.25 8.10
C GLN A 66 3.52 19.89 7.61
N GLU A 67 2.91 19.29 6.58
CA GLU A 67 3.40 18.04 6.00
C GLU A 67 4.78 18.17 5.36
N PHE A 68 5.08 19.32 4.73
CA PHE A 68 6.41 19.56 4.17
C PHE A 68 7.47 19.69 5.27
N TYR A 69 7.20 20.48 6.31
CA TYR A 69 8.13 20.63 7.43
C TYR A 69 8.34 19.30 8.19
N ASP A 70 7.28 18.54 8.41
CA ASP A 70 7.39 17.24 9.05
C ASP A 70 8.16 16.23 8.19
N TYR A 71 8.05 16.32 6.86
CA TYR A 71 8.84 15.51 5.95
C TYR A 71 10.33 15.83 6.06
N LEU A 72 10.72 17.09 6.09
CA LEU A 72 12.11 17.51 6.21
C LEU A 72 12.77 17.08 7.53
N ARG A 73 11.97 16.78 8.55
CA ARG A 73 12.47 16.28 9.85
C ARG A 73 12.42 14.74 9.93
N CYS A 74 11.75 14.08 9.00
CA CYS A 74 11.43 12.66 9.06
C CYS A 74 12.65 11.78 8.88
N GLY A 75 13.01 11.01 9.91
CA GLY A 75 14.10 10.03 9.83
C GLY A 75 15.49 10.63 10.04
N ILE A 76 15.59 11.86 10.53
CA ILE A 76 16.85 12.57 10.79
C ILE A 76 17.08 12.63 12.29
N LEU A 77 18.20 12.08 12.76
CA LEU A 77 18.55 11.98 14.19
C LEU A 77 18.62 13.35 14.88
N ALA A 78 19.07 14.40 14.17
CA ALA A 78 19.16 15.76 14.69
C ALA A 78 17.80 16.34 15.13
N HIS A 79 16.69 15.81 14.59
CA HIS A 79 15.33 16.24 14.93
C HIS A 79 14.66 15.36 15.99
N GLY A 80 15.44 14.47 16.62
CA GLY A 80 15.00 13.63 17.71
C GLY A 80 14.99 12.14 17.35
N PHE A 81 15.20 11.33 18.37
CA PHE A 81 15.30 9.89 18.22
C PHE A 81 14.89 9.16 19.52
N LEU A 82 14.60 7.88 19.38
CA LEU A 82 14.47 6.94 20.48
C LEU A 82 15.75 6.13 20.60
N ARG A 83 16.28 6.00 21.82
CA ARG A 83 17.41 5.12 22.13
C ARG A 83 16.87 3.83 22.70
N LEU A 84 17.18 2.74 22.04
CA LEU A 84 16.82 1.38 22.46
C LEU A 84 18.10 0.68 22.94
N GLY A 85 18.11 0.18 24.16
CA GLY A 85 19.22 -0.58 24.72
C GLY A 85 18.80 -2.01 25.05
N CYS A 86 19.68 -2.98 24.80
CA CYS A 86 19.51 -4.35 25.24
C CYS A 86 20.22 -4.55 26.57
N ASP A 87 19.48 -4.94 27.61
CA ASP A 87 20.05 -5.15 28.96
C ASP A 87 21.04 -6.32 28.99
N THR A 88 20.87 -7.29 28.13
CA THR A 88 21.70 -8.51 28.08
C THR A 88 23.02 -8.29 27.36
N CYS A 89 22.97 -7.80 26.10
CA CYS A 89 24.18 -7.64 25.27
C CYS A 89 24.71 -6.20 25.22
N LYS A 90 24.05 -5.26 25.89
CA LYS A 90 24.38 -3.83 25.92
C LYS A 90 24.44 -3.15 24.55
N HIS A 91 23.92 -3.82 23.52
CA HIS A 91 23.79 -3.21 22.21
C HIS A 91 22.77 -2.07 22.24
N GLU A 92 23.10 -0.96 21.62
CA GLU A 92 22.25 0.23 21.54
C GLU A 92 21.86 0.52 20.07
N LEU A 93 20.62 0.91 19.88
CA LEU A 93 20.09 1.32 18.58
C LEU A 93 19.45 2.70 18.72
N LEU A 94 19.84 3.61 17.86
CA LEU A 94 19.20 4.93 17.72
C LEU A 94 18.16 4.86 16.60
N LEU A 95 16.92 5.18 16.94
CA LEU A 95 15.81 5.17 16.01
C LEU A 95 15.27 6.59 15.82
N PRO A 96 15.54 7.27 14.69
CA PRO A 96 15.06 8.63 14.47
C PRO A 96 13.54 8.68 14.37
N PHE A 97 12.96 9.77 14.83
CA PHE A 97 11.52 9.96 14.74
C PHE A 97 11.05 10.09 13.29
N SER A 98 9.90 9.50 13.01
CA SER A 98 9.24 9.56 11.70
C SER A 98 8.04 10.50 11.74
N CYS A 99 7.74 11.17 10.62
CA CYS A 99 6.62 12.11 10.54
C CYS A 99 5.25 11.43 10.70
N LYS A 100 5.15 10.13 10.45
CA LYS A 100 3.90 9.34 10.50
C LYS A 100 2.76 9.91 9.64
N ARG A 101 3.06 10.90 8.79
CA ARG A 101 2.08 11.57 7.93
C ARG A 101 1.62 10.65 6.80
N ARG A 102 0.46 10.98 6.23
CA ARG A 102 -0.15 10.20 5.12
C ARG A 102 0.09 10.82 3.76
N GLY A 103 0.73 11.99 3.71
CA GLY A 103 1.02 12.71 2.50
C GLY A 103 2.10 12.03 1.64
N PHE A 104 3.09 12.80 1.24
CA PHE A 104 4.06 12.38 0.23
C PHE A 104 5.36 11.78 0.76
N CYS A 105 5.54 11.64 2.07
CA CYS A 105 6.77 11.05 2.64
C CYS A 105 6.94 9.57 2.21
N PRO A 106 7.94 9.24 1.37
CA PRO A 106 8.05 7.88 0.81
C PRO A 106 8.34 6.82 1.89
N SER A 107 9.10 7.17 2.93
CA SER A 107 9.43 6.25 4.03
C SER A 107 8.20 5.87 4.85
N CYS A 108 7.38 6.87 5.22
CA CYS A 108 6.18 6.63 6.02
C CYS A 108 5.07 6.00 5.19
N ALA A 109 4.91 6.41 3.93
CA ALA A 109 3.96 5.80 2.99
C ALA A 109 4.32 4.34 2.70
N GLY A 110 5.58 4.06 2.34
CA GLY A 110 6.05 2.71 2.04
C GLY A 110 5.88 1.74 3.21
N ARG A 111 6.23 2.17 4.44
CA ARG A 111 6.01 1.36 5.64
C ARG A 111 4.52 1.04 5.85
N ARG A 112 3.66 2.03 5.70
CA ARG A 112 2.21 1.84 5.85
C ARG A 112 1.64 0.92 4.77
N MET A 113 2.08 1.09 3.52
CA MET A 113 1.66 0.21 2.42
C MET A 113 2.08 -1.24 2.67
N ALA A 114 3.31 -1.48 3.14
CA ALA A 114 3.78 -2.81 3.48
C ALA A 114 2.98 -3.42 4.65
N GLN A 115 2.71 -2.66 5.71
CA GLN A 115 1.89 -3.10 6.83
C GLN A 115 0.45 -3.41 6.41
N MET A 116 -0.15 -2.56 5.56
CA MET A 116 -1.49 -2.78 5.04
C MET A 116 -1.55 -4.03 4.15
N ALA A 117 -0.56 -4.21 3.27
CA ALA A 117 -0.47 -5.39 2.41
C ALA A 117 -0.35 -6.67 3.25
N ALA A 118 0.52 -6.69 4.25
CA ALA A 118 0.65 -7.83 5.17
C ALA A 118 -0.68 -8.11 5.90
N HIS A 119 -1.32 -7.09 6.46
CA HIS A 119 -2.60 -7.23 7.13
C HIS A 119 -3.70 -7.79 6.20
N LEU A 120 -3.78 -7.28 4.96
CA LEU A 120 -4.75 -7.76 3.99
C LEU A 120 -4.53 -9.24 3.64
N VAL A 121 -3.27 -9.62 3.41
CA VAL A 121 -2.92 -11.00 3.01
C VAL A 121 -3.07 -11.98 4.17
N GLU A 122 -2.68 -11.59 5.39
CA GLU A 122 -2.63 -12.49 6.54
C GLU A 122 -3.96 -12.57 7.30
N GLN A 123 -4.76 -11.49 7.29
CA GLN A 123 -5.90 -11.36 8.19
C GLN A 123 -7.25 -11.13 7.50
N VAL A 124 -7.26 -10.58 6.28
CA VAL A 124 -8.50 -10.13 5.65
C VAL A 124 -8.88 -10.96 4.43
N LEU A 125 -7.93 -11.21 3.54
CA LEU A 125 -8.19 -11.93 2.31
C LEU A 125 -8.12 -13.44 2.55
N PRO A 126 -9.21 -14.19 2.32
CA PRO A 126 -9.17 -15.63 2.38
C PRO A 126 -8.29 -16.18 1.25
N TRP A 127 -7.74 -17.38 1.45
CA TRP A 127 -6.92 -18.07 0.45
C TRP A 127 -7.80 -18.71 -0.65
N VAL A 128 -8.47 -17.84 -1.42
CA VAL A 128 -9.38 -18.23 -2.51
C VAL A 128 -9.05 -17.42 -3.76
N PRO A 129 -9.45 -17.90 -4.96
CA PRO A 129 -9.27 -17.12 -6.18
C PRO A 129 -9.92 -15.75 -6.07
N THR A 130 -9.14 -14.70 -6.33
CA THR A 130 -9.61 -13.31 -6.31
C THR A 130 -9.63 -12.74 -7.72
N ARG A 131 -10.54 -11.81 -7.98
CA ARG A 131 -10.61 -11.06 -9.24
C ARG A 131 -10.51 -9.57 -8.96
N GLN A 132 -9.76 -8.88 -9.81
CA GLN A 132 -9.65 -7.44 -9.75
C GLN A 132 -10.61 -6.80 -10.75
N TRP A 133 -11.39 -5.85 -10.26
CA TRP A 133 -12.23 -4.96 -11.07
C TRP A 133 -11.65 -3.55 -11.02
N VAL A 134 -11.39 -2.96 -12.17
CA VAL A 134 -10.97 -1.57 -12.27
C VAL A 134 -12.09 -0.78 -12.94
N VAL A 135 -12.77 0.03 -12.15
CA VAL A 135 -13.90 0.83 -12.61
C VAL A 135 -13.49 2.29 -12.68
N SER A 136 -13.52 2.87 -13.86
CA SER A 136 -13.29 4.30 -14.08
C SER A 136 -14.61 5.02 -14.34
N VAL A 137 -14.75 6.21 -13.75
CA VAL A 137 -15.94 7.02 -13.91
C VAL A 137 -15.74 8.09 -15.01
N PRO A 138 -16.82 8.59 -15.64
CA PRO A 138 -16.76 9.67 -16.61
C PRO A 138 -16.09 10.93 -16.05
N ILE A 139 -15.40 11.67 -16.92
CA ILE A 139 -14.61 12.86 -16.52
C ILE A 139 -15.41 13.87 -15.70
N PRO A 140 -16.63 14.29 -16.07
CA PRO A 140 -17.39 15.25 -15.25
C PRO A 140 -17.65 14.75 -13.82
N LEU A 141 -17.97 13.47 -13.68
CA LEU A 141 -18.24 12.86 -12.36
C LEU A 141 -16.99 12.82 -11.47
N ARG A 142 -15.79 12.74 -12.07
CA ARG A 142 -14.52 12.74 -11.31
C ARG A 142 -14.34 14.03 -10.51
N TYR A 143 -14.66 15.17 -11.11
CA TYR A 143 -14.56 16.48 -10.46
C TYR A 143 -15.53 16.57 -9.27
N TRP A 144 -16.76 16.13 -9.46
CA TRP A 144 -17.74 16.14 -8.38
C TRP A 144 -17.39 15.17 -7.25
N MET A 145 -16.90 13.98 -7.58
CA MET A 145 -16.43 13.03 -6.59
C MET A 145 -15.19 13.54 -5.84
N ALA A 146 -14.29 14.28 -6.49
CA ALA A 146 -13.15 14.89 -5.83
C ALA A 146 -13.56 15.98 -4.83
N ALA A 147 -14.61 16.73 -5.13
CA ALA A 147 -15.13 17.80 -4.28
C ALA A 147 -16.05 17.27 -3.15
N SER A 148 -16.70 16.12 -3.34
CA SER A 148 -17.67 15.58 -2.37
C SER A 148 -17.33 14.16 -1.95
N GLN A 149 -17.02 13.98 -0.65
CA GLN A 149 -16.78 12.66 -0.07
C GLN A 149 -18.06 11.82 -0.04
N ASP A 150 -19.22 12.44 0.21
CA ASP A 150 -20.51 11.75 0.26
C ASP A 150 -20.89 11.18 -1.10
N LEU A 151 -20.72 11.97 -2.16
CA LEU A 151 -20.93 11.48 -3.54
C LEU A 151 -19.98 10.31 -3.86
N THR A 152 -18.73 10.44 -3.46
CA THR A 152 -17.73 9.37 -3.65
C THR A 152 -18.15 8.09 -2.93
N ALA A 153 -18.64 8.19 -1.69
CA ALA A 153 -19.12 7.05 -0.91
C ALA A 153 -20.37 6.39 -1.53
N GLN A 154 -21.29 7.20 -2.06
CA GLN A 154 -22.49 6.70 -2.74
C GLN A 154 -22.15 5.95 -4.02
N VAL A 155 -21.31 6.54 -4.88
CA VAL A 155 -20.86 5.91 -6.13
C VAL A 155 -20.10 4.60 -5.84
N HIS A 156 -19.20 4.63 -4.86
CA HIS A 156 -18.50 3.41 -4.41
C HIS A 156 -19.46 2.32 -3.93
N THR A 157 -20.48 2.69 -3.15
CA THR A 157 -21.50 1.76 -2.67
C THR A 157 -22.27 1.11 -3.82
N ILE A 158 -22.63 1.88 -4.85
CA ILE A 158 -23.30 1.37 -6.05
C ILE A 158 -22.41 0.37 -6.78
N ILE A 159 -21.14 0.73 -7.04
CA ILE A 159 -20.16 -0.14 -7.71
C ILE A 159 -20.03 -1.45 -6.96
N ARG A 160 -19.74 -1.41 -5.67
CA ARG A 160 -19.55 -2.59 -4.83
C ARG A 160 -20.80 -3.48 -4.81
N ARG A 161 -21.99 -2.87 -4.67
CA ARG A 161 -23.26 -3.61 -4.68
C ARG A 161 -23.50 -4.31 -6.03
N THR A 162 -23.22 -3.62 -7.13
CA THR A 162 -23.39 -4.18 -8.49
C THR A 162 -22.46 -5.37 -8.72
N ILE A 163 -21.19 -5.26 -8.33
CA ILE A 163 -20.21 -6.35 -8.44
C ILE A 163 -20.63 -7.54 -7.56
N ALA A 164 -21.04 -7.29 -6.32
CA ALA A 164 -21.49 -8.34 -5.41
C ALA A 164 -22.73 -9.06 -5.95
N GLN A 165 -23.72 -8.31 -6.47
CA GLN A 165 -24.92 -8.90 -7.08
C GLN A 165 -24.59 -9.75 -8.31
N TYR A 166 -23.63 -9.31 -9.12
CA TYR A 166 -23.16 -10.11 -10.26
C TYR A 166 -22.62 -11.47 -9.80
N TYR A 167 -21.78 -11.51 -8.77
CA TYR A 167 -21.25 -12.79 -8.25
C TYR A 167 -22.32 -13.68 -7.63
N VAL A 168 -23.23 -13.10 -6.84
CA VAL A 168 -24.37 -13.85 -6.30
C VAL A 168 -25.21 -14.46 -7.41
N HIS A 169 -25.51 -13.68 -8.45
CA HIS A 169 -26.28 -14.18 -9.60
C HIS A 169 -25.54 -15.33 -10.32
N GLN A 170 -24.24 -15.17 -10.57
CA GLN A 170 -23.44 -16.22 -11.20
C GLN A 170 -23.38 -17.52 -10.38
N ALA A 171 -23.24 -17.41 -9.06
CA ALA A 171 -23.20 -18.56 -8.19
C ALA A 171 -24.55 -19.29 -8.16
N VAL A 172 -25.66 -18.54 -8.04
CA VAL A 172 -27.01 -19.11 -8.06
C VAL A 172 -27.33 -19.79 -9.41
N THR A 173 -26.90 -19.18 -10.51
CA THR A 173 -27.07 -19.81 -11.86
C THR A 173 -26.31 -21.13 -11.98
N ARG A 174 -25.23 -21.31 -11.21
CA ARG A 174 -24.45 -22.56 -11.14
C ARG A 174 -24.97 -23.54 -10.10
N GLY A 175 -26.08 -23.25 -9.45
CA GLY A 175 -26.75 -24.15 -8.51
C GLY A 175 -26.43 -23.86 -7.01
N ALA A 176 -25.72 -22.80 -6.68
CA ALA A 176 -25.51 -22.46 -5.29
C ALA A 176 -26.75 -21.81 -4.66
N GLU A 177 -27.01 -22.14 -3.41
CA GLU A 177 -28.12 -21.53 -2.64
C GLU A 177 -27.76 -20.07 -2.29
N ARG A 178 -28.67 -19.13 -2.60
CA ARG A 178 -28.44 -17.68 -2.43
C ARG A 178 -27.96 -17.29 -1.03
N TYR A 179 -28.47 -17.94 0.01
CA TYR A 179 -28.12 -17.63 1.39
C TYR A 179 -26.73 -18.10 1.81
N GLN A 180 -26.09 -18.96 1.00
CA GLN A 180 -24.73 -19.47 1.23
C GLN A 180 -23.67 -18.62 0.50
N VAL A 181 -24.07 -17.75 -0.42
CA VAL A 181 -23.15 -16.95 -1.24
C VAL A 181 -22.89 -15.60 -0.58
N HIS A 182 -21.68 -15.43 -0.07
CA HIS A 182 -21.21 -14.21 0.59
C HIS A 182 -19.97 -13.66 -0.11
N PRO A 183 -20.14 -12.86 -1.19
CA PRO A 183 -18.96 -12.26 -1.84
C PRO A 183 -18.28 -11.25 -0.92
N GLY A 184 -16.98 -11.46 -0.67
CA GLY A 184 -16.13 -10.50 0.02
C GLY A 184 -15.45 -9.57 -0.98
N SER A 185 -15.20 -8.31 -0.61
CA SER A 185 -14.41 -7.41 -1.44
C SER A 185 -13.56 -6.43 -0.64
N VAL A 186 -12.42 -6.06 -1.21
CA VAL A 186 -11.55 -4.98 -0.72
C VAL A 186 -11.41 -3.97 -1.82
N SER A 187 -11.79 -2.73 -1.54
CA SER A 187 -11.81 -1.65 -2.53
C SER A 187 -10.74 -0.61 -2.23
N PHE A 188 -10.03 -0.19 -3.26
CA PHE A 188 -9.07 0.90 -3.21
C PHE A 188 -9.55 2.04 -4.11
N LEU A 189 -9.80 3.20 -3.51
CA LEU A 189 -10.15 4.41 -4.23
C LEU A 189 -8.88 5.17 -4.59
N GLN A 190 -8.57 5.25 -5.89
CA GLN A 190 -7.47 6.05 -6.40
C GLN A 190 -8.01 7.34 -7.00
N ARG A 191 -7.45 8.48 -6.58
CA ARG A 191 -7.91 9.80 -7.01
C ARG A 191 -7.08 10.40 -8.14
N PHE A 192 -5.83 9.96 -8.28
CA PHE A 192 -4.89 10.51 -9.25
C PHE A 192 -4.25 9.39 -10.08
N GLY A 193 -4.02 9.67 -11.35
CA GLY A 193 -3.21 8.86 -12.24
C GLY A 193 -1.71 9.09 -12.05
N SER A 194 -0.87 8.37 -12.80
CA SER A 194 0.59 8.50 -12.76
C SER A 194 1.11 9.90 -13.11
N SER A 195 0.35 10.65 -13.91
CA SER A 195 0.67 12.03 -14.28
C SER A 195 0.04 13.08 -13.34
N ILE A 196 -0.37 12.67 -12.13
CA ILE A 196 -1.03 13.52 -11.13
C ILE A 196 -2.35 14.13 -11.62
N ASN A 197 -2.83 13.76 -12.79
CA ASN A 197 -4.14 14.18 -13.28
C ASN A 197 -5.27 13.52 -12.47
N LEU A 198 -6.37 14.23 -12.29
CA LEU A 198 -7.54 13.72 -11.58
C LEU A 198 -8.14 12.54 -12.34
N LYS A 199 -7.93 11.34 -11.78
CA LYS A 199 -8.39 10.09 -12.37
C LYS A 199 -8.99 9.19 -11.27
N VAL A 200 -10.23 9.52 -10.91
CA VAL A 200 -10.91 8.72 -9.88
C VAL A 200 -11.28 7.36 -10.48
N PHE A 201 -10.74 6.30 -9.89
CA PHE A 201 -11.13 4.94 -10.19
C PHE A 201 -11.12 4.07 -8.92
N VAL A 202 -11.89 3.01 -8.96
CA VAL A 202 -12.02 2.03 -7.88
C VAL A 202 -11.42 0.74 -8.36
N SER A 203 -10.43 0.23 -7.65
CA SER A 203 -9.94 -1.15 -7.81
C SER A 203 -10.61 -2.00 -6.74
N ASP A 204 -11.45 -2.94 -7.15
CA ASP A 204 -12.17 -3.84 -6.27
C ASP A 204 -11.66 -5.27 -6.46
N TYR A 205 -11.25 -5.91 -5.37
CA TYR A 205 -10.79 -7.29 -5.35
C TYR A 205 -11.88 -8.14 -4.71
N THR A 206 -12.52 -8.97 -5.49
CA THR A 206 -13.65 -9.77 -5.04
C THR A 206 -13.26 -11.25 -5.01
N SER A 207 -13.58 -11.93 -3.92
CA SER A 207 -13.51 -13.37 -3.78
C SER A 207 -14.92 -13.96 -3.84
N SER A 208 -15.09 -15.06 -4.58
CA SER A 208 -16.24 -15.92 -4.45
C SER A 208 -15.75 -17.25 -3.87
N SER A 209 -16.23 -17.62 -2.70
CA SER A 209 -16.11 -19.00 -2.24
C SER A 209 -17.01 -19.86 -3.15
N GLU A 210 -16.41 -20.78 -3.89
CA GLU A 210 -17.13 -21.88 -4.50
C GLU A 210 -17.55 -22.86 -3.42
#